data_9ba7f576179ea7d13ccf80fc6386b573
#
_entry.id   9ba7f576179ea7d13ccf80fc6386b573
#
_cell.length_a   1.000
_cell.length_b   1.000
_cell.length_c   1.000
_cell.angle_alpha   90.00
_cell.angle_beta   90.00
_cell.angle_gamma   90.00
#
_symmetry.space_group_name_H-M   'P 1'
#
loop_
_entity.id
_entity.type
_entity.pdbx_description
1 polymer ?
#
loop_
_entity_poly.entity_id
_entity_poly.type
_entity_poly.pdbx_seq_one_letter_code
_entity_poly.pdbx_strand_id
1 'polypeptide(L)'
;MRFEDYPAEPFRIKSVETVKMIDKATREEVIKKAGYNTFLINSEDVYIDLLTDSGTNAMSDKQWAGLMQGDEAYAGSRNFFHLEETVKEIFGFKHIVPTHQGRGAENILSQIAIKPGQYVPGNMYFTTTRYHQERNGGIFKDIIRDEAHDATLNVPFKGDIDLNKLQKLIDEVGAENIAYVCLAVTVNLAGGQPVSMKNMKAVRELTKKHGIKVFYDATRCVENAYFIKEQEEGYADKTIKEIVHEMFSYADGCTMSGKKDCLVNIGGFLCMNDEDLFLAAKELVVVYEGMPSYGGLAGRDMEAMAIGLKESLQYEYIRHRVLQVRYLGEKLKEAGVPILEPVGGHAVFLDARRFCPHIPQEEFPAQALAAAIYVECGVRTMERGIISAGRDVKTGENHKPKLETVRVTIPRRVYTYKHMDIVAEGIIKLYKHKEDIKPLEFVYEPKQLRFFTARFGIKK
;
A
#
# COMPACT_ATOMS: atom_id res chain seq x y z
N MET A 1 20.07 15.49 13.43
CA MET A 1 18.70 15.86 13.00
C MET A 1 18.43 17.30 13.35
N ARG A 2 18.19 18.19 12.36
CA ARG A 2 17.94 19.62 12.61
C ARG A 2 16.44 19.88 12.61
N PHE A 3 15.99 20.83 13.46
CA PHE A 3 14.58 21.22 13.56
C PHE A 3 13.98 21.67 12.20
N GLU A 4 14.79 22.28 11.37
CA GLU A 4 14.40 22.78 10.05
C GLU A 4 14.10 21.65 9.04
N ASP A 5 14.67 20.47 9.23
CA ASP A 5 14.50 19.32 8.36
C ASP A 5 13.14 18.63 8.57
N TYR A 6 12.56 18.76 9.78
CA TYR A 6 11.31 18.12 10.18
C TYR A 6 10.36 19.14 10.81
N PRO A 7 9.60 19.87 9.99
CA PRO A 7 8.62 20.85 10.50
C PRO A 7 7.52 20.14 11.29
N ALA A 8 6.93 20.89 12.22
CA ALA A 8 5.76 20.42 12.98
C ALA A 8 4.59 20.02 12.05
N GLU A 9 3.64 19.31 12.63
CA GLU A 9 2.44 18.86 11.92
C GLU A 9 1.68 20.04 11.32
N PRO A 10 1.31 19.98 10.01
CA PRO A 10 0.59 21.08 9.34
C PRO A 10 -0.93 21.05 9.60
N PHE A 11 -1.35 20.52 10.75
CA PHE A 11 -2.76 20.41 11.15
C PHE A 11 -2.92 20.62 12.66
N ARG A 12 -4.17 20.88 13.07
CA ARG A 12 -4.59 20.95 14.49
C ARG A 12 -5.45 19.74 14.83
N ILE A 13 -5.23 19.16 15.99
CA ILE A 13 -6.03 18.06 16.52
C ILE A 13 -7.30 18.64 17.12
N LYS A 14 -8.47 18.33 16.52
CA LYS A 14 -9.78 18.78 16.99
C LYS A 14 -10.62 17.65 17.61
N SER A 15 -10.33 16.40 17.25
CA SER A 15 -10.97 15.22 17.80
C SER A 15 -9.93 14.30 18.39
N VAL A 16 -10.21 13.72 19.53
CA VAL A 16 -9.29 12.82 20.23
C VAL A 16 -9.97 11.50 20.56
N GLU A 17 -9.24 10.42 20.38
CA GLU A 17 -9.62 9.08 20.79
C GLU A 17 -8.69 8.65 21.94
N THR A 18 -9.30 8.28 23.07
CA THR A 18 -8.53 7.81 24.24
C THR A 18 -7.99 6.41 23.98
N VAL A 19 -6.70 6.20 24.16
CA VAL A 19 -6.07 4.88 24.07
C VAL A 19 -5.83 4.30 25.44
N LYS A 20 -6.01 2.98 25.55
CA LYS A 20 -5.74 2.22 26.77
C LYS A 20 -4.24 1.89 26.87
N MET A 21 -3.65 2.20 28.00
CA MET A 21 -2.24 1.86 28.28
C MET A 21 -2.20 0.56 29.09
N ILE A 22 -1.68 -0.50 28.49
CA ILE A 22 -1.48 -1.80 29.16
C ILE A 22 0.01 -2.10 29.34
N ASP A 23 0.32 -2.81 30.43
CA ASP A 23 1.69 -3.17 30.76
C ASP A 23 2.23 -4.34 29.89
N LYS A 24 3.53 -4.61 29.99
CA LYS A 24 4.20 -5.64 29.20
C LYS A 24 3.65 -7.03 29.47
N ALA A 25 3.36 -7.38 30.73
CA ALA A 25 2.83 -8.70 31.09
C ALA A 25 1.46 -8.94 30.45
N THR A 26 0.58 -7.94 30.48
CA THR A 26 -0.72 -7.99 29.79
C THR A 26 -0.55 -8.16 28.29
N ARG A 27 0.40 -7.44 27.65
CA ARG A 27 0.68 -7.61 26.20
C ARG A 27 1.19 -9.00 25.84
N GLU A 28 1.99 -9.64 26.70
CA GLU A 28 2.44 -11.03 26.53
C GLU A 28 1.27 -12.02 26.50
N GLU A 29 0.28 -11.82 27.35
CA GLU A 29 -0.95 -12.64 27.35
C GLU A 29 -1.81 -12.36 26.10
N VAL A 30 -1.97 -11.09 25.74
CA VAL A 30 -2.76 -10.68 24.57
C VAL A 30 -2.19 -11.29 23.29
N ILE A 31 -0.88 -11.17 23.04
CA ILE A 31 -0.27 -11.71 21.81
C ILE A 31 -0.34 -13.25 21.77
N LYS A 32 -0.17 -13.91 22.89
CA LYS A 32 -0.34 -15.36 23.00
C LYS A 32 -1.76 -15.81 22.69
N LYS A 33 -2.77 -15.10 23.22
CA LYS A 33 -4.18 -15.34 22.93
C LYS A 33 -4.51 -15.07 21.46
N ALA A 34 -3.88 -14.07 20.84
CA ALA A 34 -3.96 -13.77 19.43
C ALA A 34 -3.22 -14.80 18.53
N GLY A 35 -2.54 -15.79 19.11
CA GLY A 35 -1.74 -16.77 18.36
C GLY A 35 -0.58 -16.10 17.65
N TYR A 36 0.11 -15.17 18.28
CA TYR A 36 1.26 -14.41 17.75
C TYR A 36 0.99 -13.72 16.39
N ASN A 37 -0.28 -13.51 16.04
CA ASN A 37 -0.70 -12.78 14.85
C ASN A 37 -1.24 -11.41 15.21
N THR A 38 -0.54 -10.35 14.80
CA THR A 38 -0.89 -8.96 15.12
C THR A 38 -2.23 -8.51 14.55
N PHE A 39 -2.76 -9.18 13.50
CA PHE A 39 -4.12 -8.95 13.00
C PHE A 39 -5.23 -9.40 13.95
N LEU A 40 -4.93 -10.31 14.86
CA LEU A 40 -5.91 -10.90 15.78
C LEU A 40 -5.90 -10.23 17.17
N ILE A 41 -5.12 -9.18 17.35
CA ILE A 41 -5.13 -8.35 18.56
C ILE A 41 -6.35 -7.43 18.52
N ASN A 42 -7.08 -7.35 19.63
CA ASN A 42 -8.14 -6.36 19.78
C ASN A 42 -7.55 -4.93 19.77
N SER A 43 -8.15 -4.01 19.02
CA SER A 43 -7.68 -2.63 18.89
C SER A 43 -7.57 -1.89 20.23
N GLU A 44 -8.41 -2.22 21.22
CA GLU A 44 -8.37 -1.65 22.57
C GLU A 44 -7.06 -1.98 23.32
N ASP A 45 -6.36 -3.05 22.95
CA ASP A 45 -5.11 -3.48 23.57
C ASP A 45 -3.86 -3.00 22.78
N VAL A 46 -4.05 -2.10 21.82
CA VAL A 46 -2.96 -1.51 21.01
C VAL A 46 -2.72 -0.07 21.42
N TYR A 47 -1.46 0.25 21.74
CA TYR A 47 -1.08 1.62 22.09
C TYR A 47 -0.85 2.50 20.86
N ILE A 48 0.02 2.08 19.94
CA ILE A 48 0.27 2.76 18.66
C ILE A 48 0.04 1.77 17.54
N ASP A 49 -0.93 2.05 16.68
CA ASP A 49 -1.33 1.14 15.60
C ASP A 49 -0.66 1.51 14.28
N LEU A 50 0.40 0.78 13.96
CA LEU A 50 1.16 0.91 12.71
C LEU A 50 1.02 -0.34 11.83
N LEU A 51 -0.10 -1.07 11.97
CA LEU A 51 -0.43 -2.24 11.17
C LEU A 51 -0.61 -1.85 9.69
N THR A 52 -1.37 -0.78 9.45
CA THR A 52 -1.73 -0.34 8.11
C THR A 52 -2.08 1.14 8.08
N ASP A 53 -1.90 1.76 6.91
CA ASP A 53 -2.42 3.09 6.59
C ASP A 53 -3.75 3.03 5.79
N SER A 54 -4.34 1.84 5.69
CA SER A 54 -5.54 1.62 4.88
C SER A 54 -6.82 1.83 5.70
N GLY A 55 -7.47 2.97 5.53
CA GLY A 55 -8.73 3.27 6.21
C GLY A 55 -8.56 3.66 7.69
N THR A 56 -7.34 3.97 8.10
CA THR A 56 -6.98 4.38 9.46
C THR A 56 -6.58 5.85 9.54
N ASN A 57 -6.91 6.62 8.50
CA ASN A 57 -6.59 8.04 8.39
C ASN A 57 -7.52 8.89 9.27
N ALA A 58 -7.00 10.02 9.79
CA ALA A 58 -7.85 11.06 10.35
C ALA A 58 -8.38 11.97 9.24
N MET A 59 -9.70 12.12 9.18
CA MET A 59 -10.37 13.01 8.23
C MET A 59 -10.32 14.45 8.70
N SER A 60 -10.28 15.40 7.74
CA SER A 60 -10.31 16.83 8.02
C SER A 60 -11.71 17.31 8.45
N ASP A 61 -11.78 18.53 9.00
CA ASP A 61 -13.05 19.21 9.27
C ASP A 61 -13.89 19.40 8.01
N LYS A 62 -13.27 19.60 6.84
CA LYS A 62 -13.97 19.68 5.56
C LYS A 62 -14.55 18.34 5.13
N GLN A 63 -13.81 17.24 5.34
CA GLN A 63 -14.33 15.91 5.08
C GLN A 63 -15.51 15.55 6.01
N TRP A 64 -15.41 15.89 7.30
CA TRP A 64 -16.53 15.73 8.24
C TRP A 64 -17.75 16.57 7.84
N ALA A 65 -17.56 17.82 7.42
CA ALA A 65 -18.63 18.66 6.88
C ALA A 65 -19.24 18.04 5.60
N GLY A 66 -18.41 17.49 4.72
CA GLY A 66 -18.83 16.79 3.51
C GLY A 66 -19.68 15.54 3.79
N LEU A 67 -19.34 14.77 4.83
CA LEU A 67 -20.16 13.64 5.26
C LEU A 67 -21.62 14.06 5.59
N MET A 68 -21.80 15.25 6.19
CA MET A 68 -23.12 15.77 6.51
C MET A 68 -23.90 16.27 5.29
N GLN A 69 -23.25 16.40 4.13
CA GLN A 69 -23.84 16.84 2.86
C GLN A 69 -24.20 15.68 1.92
N GLY A 70 -24.04 14.45 2.36
CA GLY A 70 -24.44 13.27 1.62
C GLY A 70 -25.93 13.29 1.28
N ASP A 71 -26.29 12.95 0.03
CA ASP A 71 -27.66 13.07 -0.46
C ASP A 71 -28.52 11.80 -0.31
N GLU A 72 -27.97 10.71 0.21
CA GLU A 72 -28.68 9.43 0.44
C GLU A 72 -29.43 8.89 -0.81
N ALA A 73 -29.10 9.35 -2.03
CA ALA A 73 -29.76 8.90 -3.26
C ALA A 73 -29.29 7.50 -3.66
N TYR A 74 -30.24 6.60 -3.96
CA TYR A 74 -29.92 5.24 -4.42
C TYR A 74 -29.27 5.24 -5.82
N ALA A 75 -29.63 6.17 -6.69
CA ALA A 75 -29.08 6.30 -8.04
C ALA A 75 -28.91 7.78 -8.38
N GLY A 76 -27.81 8.10 -9.11
CA GLY A 76 -27.55 9.46 -9.58
C GLY A 76 -27.26 10.46 -8.48
N SER A 77 -26.60 10.02 -7.39
CA SER A 77 -26.16 10.86 -6.29
C SER A 77 -25.33 12.04 -6.81
N ARG A 78 -25.61 13.26 -6.33
CA ARG A 78 -24.78 14.44 -6.64
C ARG A 78 -23.34 14.27 -6.14
N ASN A 79 -23.13 13.49 -5.09
CA ASN A 79 -21.81 13.22 -4.54
C ASN A 79 -21.00 12.28 -5.44
N PHE A 80 -21.68 11.40 -6.21
CA PHE A 80 -21.02 10.64 -7.28
C PHE A 80 -20.50 11.57 -8.38
N PHE A 81 -21.30 12.52 -8.84
CA PHE A 81 -20.88 13.46 -9.87
C PHE A 81 -19.74 14.38 -9.40
N HIS A 82 -19.77 14.79 -8.13
CA HIS A 82 -18.66 15.54 -7.54
C HIS A 82 -17.36 14.71 -7.46
N LEU A 83 -17.46 13.42 -7.09
CA LEU A 83 -16.31 12.51 -7.12
C LEU A 83 -15.82 12.29 -8.55
N GLU A 84 -16.72 12.06 -9.51
CA GLU A 84 -16.39 11.84 -10.91
C GLU A 84 -15.66 13.07 -11.49
N GLU A 85 -16.18 14.27 -11.27
CA GLU A 85 -15.55 15.51 -11.70
C GLU A 85 -14.15 15.69 -11.08
N THR A 86 -14.04 15.45 -9.77
CA THR A 86 -12.77 15.54 -9.06
C THR A 86 -11.73 14.58 -9.60
N VAL A 87 -12.11 13.33 -9.86
CA VAL A 87 -11.21 12.30 -10.42
C VAL A 87 -10.81 12.64 -11.85
N LYS A 88 -11.76 13.09 -12.70
CA LYS A 88 -11.46 13.54 -14.05
C LYS A 88 -10.50 14.74 -14.07
N GLU A 89 -10.71 15.71 -13.19
CA GLU A 89 -9.84 16.88 -13.05
C GLU A 89 -8.39 16.49 -12.67
N ILE A 90 -8.22 15.53 -11.78
CA ILE A 90 -6.92 15.16 -11.23
C ILE A 90 -6.20 14.13 -12.11
N PHE A 91 -6.89 13.06 -12.51
CA PHE A 91 -6.28 11.95 -13.23
C PHE A 91 -6.45 12.01 -14.76
N GLY A 92 -7.45 12.74 -15.28
CA GLY A 92 -7.67 12.91 -16.71
C GLY A 92 -8.37 11.75 -17.42
N PHE A 93 -8.82 10.70 -16.70
CA PHE A 93 -9.56 9.58 -17.31
C PHE A 93 -11.00 9.94 -17.70
N LYS A 94 -11.51 9.31 -18.77
CA LYS A 94 -12.88 9.52 -19.26
C LYS A 94 -13.94 8.95 -18.33
N HIS A 95 -13.67 7.76 -17.78
CA HIS A 95 -14.63 6.97 -17.03
C HIS A 95 -14.14 6.62 -15.64
N ILE A 96 -15.07 6.64 -14.67
CA ILE A 96 -14.85 6.19 -13.30
C ILE A 96 -15.98 5.22 -12.90
N VAL A 97 -15.60 4.19 -12.17
CA VAL A 97 -16.52 3.26 -11.53
C VAL A 97 -16.15 3.19 -10.04
N PRO A 98 -16.99 3.69 -9.12
CA PRO A 98 -16.72 3.62 -7.69
C PRO A 98 -16.82 2.18 -7.19
N THR A 99 -16.08 1.87 -6.13
CA THR A 99 -16.11 0.59 -5.41
C THR A 99 -15.96 0.83 -3.91
N HIS A 100 -16.41 -0.11 -3.07
CA HIS A 100 -16.30 0.05 -1.62
C HIS A 100 -14.85 0.18 -1.13
N GLN A 101 -13.87 -0.35 -1.89
CA GLN A 101 -12.43 -0.19 -1.63
C GLN A 101 -11.61 -0.70 -2.83
N GLY A 102 -10.29 -0.48 -2.81
CA GLY A 102 -9.39 -0.84 -3.93
C GLY A 102 -9.46 -2.30 -4.38
N ARG A 103 -9.59 -3.27 -3.46
CA ARG A 103 -9.70 -4.69 -3.87
C ARG A 103 -10.98 -5.02 -4.63
N GLY A 104 -12.04 -4.24 -4.51
CA GLY A 104 -13.22 -4.31 -5.38
C GLY A 104 -12.85 -3.91 -6.81
N ALA A 105 -12.14 -2.79 -6.97
CA ALA A 105 -11.62 -2.34 -8.26
C ALA A 105 -10.63 -3.33 -8.88
N GLU A 106 -9.70 -3.91 -8.09
CA GLU A 106 -8.78 -4.96 -8.52
C GLU A 106 -9.51 -6.21 -9.03
N ASN A 107 -10.55 -6.65 -8.31
CA ASN A 107 -11.36 -7.80 -8.69
C ASN A 107 -12.09 -7.57 -10.02
N ILE A 108 -12.73 -6.41 -10.18
CA ILE A 108 -13.46 -6.05 -11.40
C ILE A 108 -12.49 -5.97 -12.58
N LEU A 109 -11.40 -5.22 -12.45
CA LEU A 109 -10.39 -5.10 -13.51
C LEU A 109 -9.86 -6.47 -13.93
N SER A 110 -9.54 -7.35 -12.96
CA SER A 110 -9.02 -8.68 -13.27
C SER A 110 -10.00 -9.54 -14.06
N GLN A 111 -11.30 -9.44 -13.75
CA GLN A 111 -12.34 -10.21 -14.46
C GLN A 111 -12.57 -9.72 -15.89
N ILE A 112 -12.53 -8.40 -16.13
CA ILE A 112 -12.83 -7.85 -17.46
C ILE A 112 -11.61 -7.79 -18.38
N ALA A 113 -10.39 -7.74 -17.85
CA ALA A 113 -9.19 -7.50 -18.64
C ALA A 113 -8.29 -8.74 -18.82
N ILE A 114 -8.48 -9.81 -18.04
CA ILE A 114 -7.61 -10.99 -18.07
C ILE A 114 -8.36 -12.18 -18.69
N LYS A 115 -7.76 -12.79 -19.71
CA LYS A 115 -8.16 -14.11 -20.22
C LYS A 115 -7.26 -15.18 -19.58
N PRO A 116 -7.80 -16.37 -19.25
CA PRO A 116 -6.99 -17.45 -18.70
C PRO A 116 -5.73 -17.75 -19.52
N GLY A 117 -4.59 -17.83 -18.84
CA GLY A 117 -3.28 -18.08 -19.47
C GLY A 117 -2.51 -16.82 -19.87
N GLN A 118 -3.12 -15.63 -19.85
CA GLN A 118 -2.41 -14.39 -20.16
C GLN A 118 -1.49 -13.96 -19.00
N TYR A 119 -0.40 -13.31 -19.35
CA TYR A 119 0.56 -12.73 -18.43
C TYR A 119 0.14 -11.33 -17.97
N VAL A 120 0.43 -11.03 -16.70
CA VAL A 120 0.29 -9.69 -16.11
C VAL A 120 1.64 -9.29 -15.51
N PRO A 121 2.54 -8.69 -16.32
CA PRO A 121 3.80 -8.15 -15.79
C PRO A 121 3.55 -6.94 -14.89
N GLY A 122 4.32 -6.84 -13.80
CA GLY A 122 4.22 -5.70 -12.86
C GLY A 122 5.52 -5.47 -12.08
N ASN A 123 5.63 -4.28 -11.50
CA ASN A 123 6.77 -3.91 -10.67
C ASN A 123 6.57 -4.44 -9.23
N MET A 124 6.83 -5.72 -9.05
CA MET A 124 6.53 -6.50 -7.86
C MET A 124 5.01 -6.70 -7.64
N TYR A 125 4.65 -7.75 -6.94
CA TYR A 125 3.23 -8.02 -6.65
C TYR A 125 2.75 -7.22 -5.44
N PHE A 126 1.44 -6.94 -5.41
CA PHE A 126 0.73 -6.71 -4.16
C PHE A 126 -0.21 -7.89 -3.89
N THR A 127 -0.32 -8.30 -2.63
CA THR A 127 -0.93 -9.60 -2.28
C THR A 127 -2.35 -9.78 -2.81
N THR A 128 -3.23 -8.75 -2.69
CA THR A 128 -4.61 -8.86 -3.18
C THR A 128 -4.70 -8.70 -4.69
N THR A 129 -3.90 -7.82 -5.29
CA THR A 129 -3.86 -7.62 -6.75
C THR A 129 -3.46 -8.90 -7.45
N ARG A 130 -2.33 -9.51 -7.05
CA ARG A 130 -1.87 -10.79 -7.58
C ARG A 130 -2.92 -11.89 -7.37
N TYR A 131 -3.53 -11.96 -6.19
CA TYR A 131 -4.57 -12.95 -5.90
C TYR A 131 -5.74 -12.85 -6.88
N HIS A 132 -6.25 -11.64 -7.18
CA HIS A 132 -7.33 -11.46 -8.14
C HIS A 132 -6.89 -11.78 -9.57
N GLN A 133 -5.68 -11.41 -9.97
CA GLN A 133 -5.11 -11.74 -11.27
C GLN A 133 -5.02 -13.25 -11.48
N GLU A 134 -4.41 -13.98 -10.55
CA GLU A 134 -4.23 -15.44 -10.63
C GLU A 134 -5.56 -16.21 -10.50
N ARG A 135 -6.50 -15.72 -9.69
CA ARG A 135 -7.84 -16.30 -9.57
C ARG A 135 -8.63 -16.25 -10.89
N ASN A 136 -8.38 -15.23 -11.71
CA ASN A 136 -8.97 -15.09 -13.05
C ASN A 136 -8.12 -15.77 -14.15
N GLY A 137 -7.17 -16.61 -13.78
CA GLY A 137 -6.32 -17.37 -14.68
C GLY A 137 -5.14 -16.61 -15.26
N GLY A 138 -4.85 -15.41 -14.76
CA GLY A 138 -3.66 -14.64 -15.15
C GLY A 138 -2.38 -15.23 -14.53
N ILE A 139 -1.26 -14.95 -15.17
CA ILE A 139 0.08 -15.35 -14.70
C ILE A 139 0.85 -14.08 -14.34
N PHE A 140 0.99 -13.80 -13.04
CA PHE A 140 1.79 -12.67 -12.60
C PHE A 140 3.27 -12.86 -12.96
N LYS A 141 3.91 -11.79 -13.45
CA LYS A 141 5.35 -11.78 -13.76
C LYS A 141 6.02 -10.56 -13.15
N ASP A 142 6.95 -10.80 -12.24
CA ASP A 142 7.75 -9.72 -11.65
C ASP A 142 8.78 -9.22 -12.64
N ILE A 143 8.67 -7.92 -12.99
CA ILE A 143 9.58 -7.23 -13.90
C ILE A 143 10.18 -5.97 -13.26
N ILE A 144 10.13 -5.85 -11.92
CA ILE A 144 10.80 -4.77 -11.22
C ILE A 144 12.32 -4.87 -11.41
N ARG A 145 13.03 -3.75 -11.30
CA ARG A 145 14.49 -3.72 -11.31
C ARG A 145 15.06 -4.54 -10.15
N ASP A 146 16.22 -5.17 -10.35
CA ASP A 146 16.77 -6.12 -9.37
C ASP A 146 17.18 -5.46 -8.05
N GLU A 147 17.57 -4.18 -8.07
CA GLU A 147 17.91 -3.40 -6.88
C GLU A 147 16.75 -3.27 -5.88
N ALA A 148 15.52 -3.42 -6.35
CA ALA A 148 14.34 -3.42 -5.48
C ALA A 148 14.29 -4.61 -4.52
N HIS A 149 14.98 -5.70 -4.85
CA HIS A 149 15.08 -6.91 -4.04
C HIS A 149 16.26 -6.91 -3.06
N ASP A 150 17.09 -5.85 -3.07
CA ASP A 150 18.18 -5.68 -2.11
C ASP A 150 17.79 -4.62 -1.07
N ALA A 151 17.69 -5.05 0.19
CA ALA A 151 17.30 -4.20 1.30
C ALA A 151 18.33 -3.11 1.62
N THR A 152 19.60 -3.30 1.21
CA THR A 152 20.73 -2.45 1.61
C THR A 152 21.08 -1.36 0.61
N LEU A 153 20.68 -1.54 -0.66
CA LEU A 153 20.97 -0.58 -1.70
C LEU A 153 20.18 0.70 -1.55
N ASN A 154 20.88 1.81 -1.39
CA ASN A 154 20.29 3.15 -1.31
C ASN A 154 20.37 3.84 -2.68
N VAL A 155 19.47 3.47 -3.59
CA VAL A 155 19.34 4.05 -4.92
C VAL A 155 17.94 4.60 -5.14
N PRO A 156 17.77 5.72 -5.89
CA PRO A 156 16.45 6.31 -6.13
C PRO A 156 15.57 5.44 -7.03
N PHE A 157 14.28 5.62 -6.94
CA PHE A 157 13.27 5.01 -7.80
C PHE A 157 13.41 3.49 -7.96
N LYS A 158 13.59 2.78 -6.83
CA LYS A 158 13.65 1.30 -6.82
C LYS A 158 12.35 0.65 -7.30
N GLY A 159 11.26 1.41 -7.40
CA GLY A 159 10.00 0.95 -7.95
C GLY A 159 9.94 0.82 -9.47
N ASP A 160 10.95 1.30 -10.20
CA ASP A 160 10.98 1.29 -11.67
C ASP A 160 10.87 -0.13 -12.24
N ILE A 161 10.13 -0.26 -13.36
CA ILE A 161 10.12 -1.46 -14.19
C ILE A 161 11.45 -1.58 -14.94
N ASP A 162 12.01 -2.78 -14.99
CA ASP A 162 13.11 -3.11 -15.88
C ASP A 162 12.58 -3.32 -17.31
N LEU A 163 12.87 -2.38 -18.19
CA LEU A 163 12.40 -2.41 -19.59
C LEU A 163 12.95 -3.61 -20.37
N ASN A 164 14.13 -4.11 -20.03
CA ASN A 164 14.70 -5.29 -20.68
C ASN A 164 13.91 -6.54 -20.27
N LYS A 165 13.51 -6.66 -19.00
CA LYS A 165 12.65 -7.75 -18.56
C LYS A 165 11.27 -7.71 -19.22
N LEU A 166 10.70 -6.49 -19.39
CA LEU A 166 9.43 -6.33 -20.09
C LEU A 166 9.55 -6.70 -21.56
N GLN A 167 10.57 -6.19 -22.28
CA GLN A 167 10.80 -6.51 -23.69
C GLN A 167 11.02 -8.02 -23.87
N LYS A 168 11.87 -8.61 -23.04
CA LYS A 168 12.14 -10.06 -23.08
C LYS A 168 10.86 -10.87 -22.90
N LEU A 169 9.99 -10.48 -21.97
CA LEU A 169 8.71 -11.17 -21.77
C LEU A 169 7.83 -11.05 -23.03
N ILE A 170 7.74 -9.85 -23.65
CA ILE A 170 6.98 -9.63 -24.89
C ILE A 170 7.49 -10.55 -26.00
N ASP A 171 8.82 -10.65 -26.16
CA ASP A 171 9.47 -11.48 -27.17
C ASP A 171 9.25 -12.98 -26.94
N GLU A 172 9.21 -13.41 -25.67
CA GLU A 172 9.03 -14.82 -25.30
C GLU A 172 7.59 -15.31 -25.44
N VAL A 173 6.59 -14.48 -25.10
CA VAL A 173 5.20 -14.93 -25.00
C VAL A 173 4.28 -14.35 -26.07
N GLY A 174 4.71 -13.32 -26.78
CA GLY A 174 3.86 -12.53 -27.69
C GLY A 174 3.00 -11.49 -26.98
N ALA A 175 2.82 -10.33 -27.60
CA ALA A 175 2.05 -9.22 -27.03
C ALA A 175 0.58 -9.57 -26.74
N GLU A 176 -0.02 -10.41 -27.58
CA GLU A 176 -1.41 -10.90 -27.46
C GLU A 176 -1.64 -11.75 -26.21
N ASN A 177 -0.59 -12.32 -25.64
CA ASN A 177 -0.63 -13.10 -24.42
C ASN A 177 -0.32 -12.27 -23.16
N ILE A 178 -0.22 -10.95 -23.29
CA ILE A 178 -0.11 -10.02 -22.16
C ILE A 178 -1.43 -9.27 -22.00
N ALA A 179 -2.10 -9.46 -20.86
CA ALA A 179 -3.38 -8.81 -20.61
C ALA A 179 -3.21 -7.29 -20.46
N TYR A 180 -2.31 -6.88 -19.61
CA TYR A 180 -1.89 -5.48 -19.37
C TYR A 180 -0.63 -5.45 -18.51
N VAL A 181 0.11 -4.33 -18.52
CA VAL A 181 1.16 -4.05 -17.56
C VAL A 181 0.56 -3.41 -16.31
N CYS A 182 0.83 -3.96 -15.13
CA CYS A 182 0.38 -3.45 -13.85
C CYS A 182 1.51 -2.67 -13.17
N LEU A 183 1.39 -1.34 -13.08
CA LEU A 183 2.41 -0.48 -12.48
C LEU A 183 1.90 0.10 -11.15
N ALA A 184 2.48 -0.32 -10.03
CA ALA A 184 2.16 0.24 -8.71
C ALA A 184 2.95 1.52 -8.44
N VAL A 185 2.27 2.58 -8.02
CA VAL A 185 2.83 3.88 -7.65
C VAL A 185 2.31 4.33 -6.26
N THR A 186 3.09 4.13 -5.18
CA THR A 186 4.41 3.51 -4.97
C THR A 186 4.34 1.99 -4.82
N VAL A 187 5.51 1.31 -4.94
CA VAL A 187 5.61 -0.16 -4.80
C VAL A 187 5.69 -0.56 -3.33
N ASN A 188 4.58 -1.08 -2.80
CA ASN A 188 4.44 -1.39 -1.37
C ASN A 188 5.50 -2.38 -0.86
N LEU A 189 5.61 -3.56 -1.47
CA LEU A 189 6.48 -4.63 -0.98
C LEU A 189 7.98 -4.40 -1.27
N ALA A 190 8.30 -3.45 -2.13
CA ALA A 190 9.67 -2.95 -2.30
C ALA A 190 10.06 -1.90 -1.24
N GLY A 191 9.25 -1.70 -0.20
CA GLY A 191 9.49 -0.70 0.84
C GLY A 191 8.79 0.64 0.61
N GLY A 192 7.71 0.70 -0.18
CA GLY A 192 7.04 1.95 -0.54
C GLY A 192 7.86 2.79 -1.52
N GLN A 193 8.62 2.12 -2.38
CA GLN A 193 9.54 2.78 -3.31
C GLN A 193 8.82 3.44 -4.48
N PRO A 194 9.23 4.66 -4.87
CA PRO A 194 8.61 5.38 -5.99
C PRO A 194 9.06 4.83 -7.35
N VAL A 195 8.24 5.16 -8.35
CA VAL A 195 8.51 4.98 -9.78
C VAL A 195 8.82 6.35 -10.39
N SER A 196 9.86 6.45 -11.22
CA SER A 196 10.22 7.69 -11.88
C SER A 196 9.29 8.03 -13.04
N MET A 197 9.09 9.31 -13.31
CA MET A 197 8.35 9.76 -14.49
C MET A 197 9.01 9.28 -15.78
N LYS A 198 10.33 9.28 -15.81
CA LYS A 198 11.13 8.75 -16.93
C LYS A 198 10.77 7.29 -17.20
N ASN A 199 10.63 6.46 -16.18
CA ASN A 199 10.27 5.05 -16.35
C ASN A 199 8.82 4.90 -16.83
N MET A 200 7.87 5.68 -16.29
CA MET A 200 6.49 5.67 -16.75
C MET A 200 6.37 6.00 -18.25
N LYS A 201 7.07 7.03 -18.72
CA LYS A 201 7.18 7.39 -20.14
C LYS A 201 7.72 6.24 -20.99
N ALA A 202 8.83 5.65 -20.57
CA ALA A 202 9.49 4.57 -21.31
C ALA A 202 8.64 3.28 -21.35
N VAL A 203 7.97 2.93 -20.25
CA VAL A 203 7.01 1.83 -20.21
C VAL A 203 5.87 2.08 -21.21
N ARG A 204 5.31 3.32 -21.23
CA ARG A 204 4.24 3.68 -22.17
C ARG A 204 4.69 3.62 -23.61
N GLU A 205 5.88 4.13 -23.92
CA GLU A 205 6.45 4.07 -25.27
C GLU A 205 6.63 2.63 -25.75
N LEU A 206 7.13 1.75 -24.88
CA LEU A 206 7.34 0.34 -25.20
C LEU A 206 6.01 -0.37 -25.41
N THR A 207 5.08 -0.26 -24.45
CA THR A 207 3.80 -0.96 -24.50
C THR A 207 2.92 -0.51 -25.66
N LYS A 208 2.95 0.80 -26.02
CA LYS A 208 2.21 1.35 -27.15
C LYS A 208 2.61 0.74 -28.48
N LYS A 209 3.91 0.43 -28.70
CA LYS A 209 4.39 -0.23 -29.93
C LYS A 209 3.76 -1.61 -30.14
N HIS A 210 3.39 -2.28 -29.06
CA HIS A 210 2.83 -3.62 -29.04
C HIS A 210 1.32 -3.67 -28.76
N GLY A 211 0.65 -2.51 -28.64
CA GLY A 211 -0.78 -2.46 -28.35
C GLY A 211 -1.16 -2.95 -26.94
N ILE A 212 -0.19 -3.03 -26.01
CA ILE A 212 -0.41 -3.50 -24.65
C ILE A 212 -0.91 -2.34 -23.78
N LYS A 213 -1.98 -2.56 -23.01
CA LYS A 213 -2.53 -1.58 -22.06
C LYS A 213 -1.66 -1.49 -20.79
N VAL A 214 -1.71 -0.33 -20.14
CA VAL A 214 -1.03 -0.06 -18.86
C VAL A 214 -2.06 0.39 -17.83
N PHE A 215 -2.19 -0.35 -16.74
CA PHE A 215 -3.02 0.03 -15.60
C PHE A 215 -2.16 0.31 -14.38
N TYR A 216 -2.43 1.44 -13.71
CA TYR A 216 -1.73 1.77 -12.48
C TYR A 216 -2.50 1.30 -11.25
N ASP A 217 -1.79 0.77 -10.25
CA ASP A 217 -2.27 0.82 -8.88
C ASP A 217 -1.94 2.21 -8.32
N ALA A 218 -2.95 3.07 -8.27
CA ALA A 218 -2.85 4.48 -7.94
C ALA A 218 -2.88 4.76 -6.42
N THR A 219 -2.96 3.73 -5.62
CA THR A 219 -3.27 3.79 -4.17
C THR A 219 -2.44 4.81 -3.39
N ARG A 220 -1.17 5.05 -3.77
CA ARG A 220 -0.26 6.04 -3.15
C ARG A 220 0.42 6.93 -4.20
N CYS A 221 -0.34 7.34 -5.20
CA CYS A 221 0.18 8.14 -6.31
C CYS A 221 0.67 9.52 -5.87
N VAL A 222 0.08 10.10 -4.82
CA VAL A 222 0.49 11.41 -4.30
C VAL A 222 1.85 11.31 -3.59
N GLU A 223 2.10 10.22 -2.86
CA GLU A 223 3.44 9.94 -2.31
C GLU A 223 4.46 9.79 -3.44
N ASN A 224 4.11 9.08 -4.51
CA ASN A 224 4.99 8.91 -5.69
C ASN A 224 5.30 10.27 -6.36
N ALA A 225 4.30 11.12 -6.52
CA ALA A 225 4.46 12.45 -7.10
C ALA A 225 5.37 13.35 -6.25
N TYR A 226 5.32 13.21 -4.92
CA TYR A 226 6.25 13.93 -4.04
C TYR A 226 7.71 13.53 -4.28
N PHE A 227 8.00 12.23 -4.42
CA PHE A 227 9.35 11.75 -4.73
C PHE A 227 9.83 12.22 -6.12
N ILE A 228 8.96 12.24 -7.11
CA ILE A 228 9.29 12.81 -8.44
C ILE A 228 9.64 14.29 -8.28
N LYS A 229 8.82 15.08 -7.57
CA LYS A 229 9.11 16.50 -7.30
C LYS A 229 10.44 16.71 -6.59
N GLU A 230 10.77 15.85 -5.62
CA GLU A 230 11.98 15.97 -4.79
C GLU A 230 13.26 15.53 -5.53
N GLN A 231 13.17 14.51 -6.39
CA GLN A 231 14.35 13.77 -6.85
C GLN A 231 14.56 13.76 -8.38
N GLU A 232 13.52 14.07 -9.17
CA GLU A 232 13.63 13.99 -10.63
C GLU A 232 13.82 15.37 -11.25
N GLU A 233 14.80 15.51 -12.13
CA GLU A 233 15.13 16.75 -12.81
C GLU A 233 13.93 17.28 -13.61
N GLY A 234 13.67 18.58 -13.52
CA GLY A 234 12.58 19.27 -14.23
C GLY A 234 11.22 19.25 -13.50
N TYR A 235 11.13 18.64 -12.31
CA TYR A 235 9.87 18.56 -11.56
C TYR A 235 9.80 19.42 -10.29
N ALA A 236 10.91 20.03 -9.87
CA ALA A 236 10.99 20.81 -8.63
C ALA A 236 9.97 21.98 -8.55
N ASP A 237 9.69 22.62 -9.69
CA ASP A 237 8.77 23.78 -9.76
C ASP A 237 7.30 23.40 -10.04
N LYS A 238 7.02 22.14 -10.39
CA LYS A 238 5.66 21.67 -10.64
C LYS A 238 4.91 21.45 -9.34
N THR A 239 3.61 21.70 -9.35
CA THR A 239 2.71 21.31 -8.26
C THR A 239 2.53 19.79 -8.21
N ILE A 240 2.18 19.26 -7.04
CA ILE A 240 1.84 17.84 -6.89
C ILE A 240 0.72 17.42 -7.86
N LYS A 241 -0.30 18.26 -8.04
CA LYS A 241 -1.41 18.03 -8.98
C LYS A 241 -0.93 17.87 -10.42
N GLU A 242 -0.06 18.75 -10.88
CA GLU A 242 0.50 18.67 -12.26
C GLU A 242 1.31 17.39 -12.46
N ILE A 243 2.08 17.00 -11.45
CA ILE A 243 2.88 15.75 -11.52
C ILE A 243 1.95 14.54 -11.55
N VAL A 244 0.93 14.47 -10.67
CA VAL A 244 -0.06 13.39 -10.67
C VAL A 244 -0.77 13.32 -12.02
N HIS A 245 -1.24 14.43 -12.56
CA HIS A 245 -1.91 14.48 -13.86
C HIS A 245 -0.99 13.94 -14.99
N GLU A 246 0.27 14.35 -15.00
CA GLU A 246 1.26 13.85 -15.97
C GLU A 246 1.48 12.35 -15.82
N MET A 247 1.65 11.83 -14.59
CA MET A 247 1.80 10.39 -14.33
C MET A 247 0.68 9.58 -15.02
N PHE A 248 -0.56 9.97 -14.82
CA PHE A 248 -1.73 9.25 -15.34
C PHE A 248 -1.94 9.41 -16.83
N SER A 249 -1.34 10.40 -17.48
CA SER A 249 -1.35 10.54 -18.94
C SER A 249 -0.63 9.38 -19.66
N TYR A 250 0.19 8.59 -18.95
CA TYR A 250 0.89 7.41 -19.47
C TYR A 250 0.16 6.09 -19.18
N ALA A 251 -1.02 6.13 -18.57
CA ALA A 251 -1.83 4.96 -18.26
C ALA A 251 -3.11 4.90 -19.08
N ASP A 252 -3.63 3.69 -19.33
CA ASP A 252 -4.95 3.47 -19.93
C ASP A 252 -6.07 3.43 -18.88
N GLY A 253 -5.70 3.26 -17.61
CA GLY A 253 -6.60 3.26 -16.48
C GLY A 253 -5.86 3.06 -15.15
N CYS A 254 -6.60 3.04 -14.05
CA CYS A 254 -6.05 2.77 -12.72
C CYS A 254 -7.07 2.15 -11.78
N THR A 255 -6.58 1.36 -10.82
CA THR A 255 -7.30 1.00 -9.60
C THR A 255 -6.88 1.92 -8.46
N MET A 256 -7.82 2.34 -7.62
CA MET A 256 -7.54 3.21 -6.48
C MET A 256 -8.19 2.68 -5.21
N SER A 257 -7.41 2.53 -4.17
CA SER A 257 -7.94 2.44 -2.81
C SER A 257 -7.97 3.83 -2.18
N GLY A 258 -9.15 4.44 -2.11
CA GLY A 258 -9.32 5.76 -1.48
C GLY A 258 -8.95 5.79 -0.01
N LYS A 259 -8.86 4.62 0.61
CA LYS A 259 -8.47 4.43 2.01
C LYS A 259 -7.04 4.89 2.33
N LYS A 260 -6.26 5.35 1.37
CA LYS A 260 -4.92 5.93 1.51
C LYS A 260 -4.91 7.39 1.05
N ASP A 261 -4.58 7.67 -0.22
CA ASP A 261 -4.39 9.04 -0.67
C ASP A 261 -5.68 9.87 -0.80
N CYS A 262 -6.88 9.26 -0.81
CA CYS A 262 -8.11 10.03 -0.65
C CYS A 262 -8.48 10.34 0.82
N LEU A 263 -7.64 9.97 1.79
CA LEU A 263 -7.75 10.32 3.22
C LEU A 263 -9.07 9.90 3.87
N VAL A 264 -9.69 8.80 3.40
CA VAL A 264 -10.97 8.29 3.92
C VAL A 264 -10.80 6.92 4.59
N ASN A 265 -11.84 6.49 5.32
CA ASN A 265 -11.88 5.22 6.01
C ASN A 265 -12.48 4.08 5.15
N ILE A 266 -13.24 4.43 4.11
CA ILE A 266 -13.83 3.51 3.13
C ILE A 266 -13.79 4.15 1.75
N GLY A 267 -13.81 3.34 0.68
CA GLY A 267 -13.92 3.80 -0.69
C GLY A 267 -12.74 3.43 -1.58
N GLY A 268 -13.02 3.38 -2.86
CA GLY A 268 -12.10 3.15 -3.95
C GLY A 268 -12.78 3.38 -5.29
N PHE A 269 -12.04 3.23 -6.35
CA PHE A 269 -12.57 3.32 -7.71
C PHE A 269 -11.67 2.66 -8.74
N LEU A 270 -12.25 2.38 -9.91
CA LEU A 270 -11.58 1.96 -11.12
C LEU A 270 -11.78 3.05 -12.18
N CYS A 271 -10.70 3.51 -12.81
CA CYS A 271 -10.74 4.49 -13.91
C CYS A 271 -10.19 3.88 -15.19
N MET A 272 -10.72 4.34 -16.34
CA MET A 272 -10.25 3.91 -17.66
C MET A 272 -10.67 4.86 -18.77
N ASN A 273 -10.00 4.73 -19.93
CA ASN A 273 -10.36 5.45 -21.15
C ASN A 273 -11.13 4.58 -22.16
N ASP A 274 -11.09 3.27 -22.00
CA ASP A 274 -11.70 2.28 -22.90
C ASP A 274 -13.18 2.10 -22.58
N GLU A 275 -14.06 2.38 -23.56
CA GLU A 275 -15.51 2.32 -23.40
C GLU A 275 -16.03 0.89 -23.17
N ASP A 276 -15.47 -0.10 -23.88
CA ASP A 276 -15.94 -1.49 -23.77
C ASP A 276 -15.59 -2.07 -22.39
N LEU A 277 -14.38 -1.78 -21.88
CA LEU A 277 -14.00 -2.15 -20.51
C LEU A 277 -14.86 -1.42 -19.48
N PHE A 278 -15.20 -0.16 -19.71
CA PHE A 278 -16.07 0.60 -18.80
C PHE A 278 -17.47 0.00 -18.73
N LEU A 279 -18.07 -0.36 -19.86
CA LEU A 279 -19.40 -1.00 -19.89
C LEU A 279 -19.37 -2.35 -19.16
N ALA A 280 -18.36 -3.17 -19.43
CA ALA A 280 -18.16 -4.44 -18.71
C ALA A 280 -17.94 -4.26 -17.20
N ALA A 281 -17.19 -3.22 -16.79
CA ALA A 281 -16.99 -2.90 -15.39
C ALA A 281 -18.29 -2.51 -14.69
N LYS A 282 -19.15 -1.72 -15.34
CA LYS A 282 -20.47 -1.34 -14.80
C LYS A 282 -21.36 -2.56 -14.53
N GLU A 283 -21.37 -3.55 -15.42
CA GLU A 283 -22.14 -4.79 -15.23
C GLU A 283 -21.64 -5.54 -13.98
N LEU A 284 -20.33 -5.67 -13.81
CA LEU A 284 -19.77 -6.34 -12.62
C LEU A 284 -19.96 -5.55 -11.33
N VAL A 285 -19.98 -4.21 -11.39
CA VAL A 285 -20.30 -3.39 -10.22
C VAL A 285 -21.70 -3.67 -9.73
N VAL A 286 -22.67 -3.81 -10.63
CA VAL A 286 -24.06 -4.17 -10.24
C VAL A 286 -24.10 -5.51 -9.53
N VAL A 287 -23.24 -6.45 -9.92
CA VAL A 287 -23.19 -7.79 -9.30
C VAL A 287 -22.52 -7.79 -7.93
N TYR A 288 -21.44 -7.02 -7.75
CA TYR A 288 -20.58 -7.14 -6.56
C TYR A 288 -20.64 -5.96 -5.61
N GLU A 289 -20.90 -4.75 -6.11
CA GLU A 289 -20.73 -3.53 -5.34
C GLU A 289 -22.06 -2.77 -5.15
N GLY A 290 -22.94 -2.81 -6.14
CA GLY A 290 -24.20 -2.08 -6.17
C GLY A 290 -24.38 -1.30 -7.46
N MET A 291 -25.02 -0.13 -7.45
CA MET A 291 -25.21 0.65 -8.68
C MET A 291 -23.89 1.34 -9.10
N PRO A 292 -23.67 1.54 -10.41
CA PRO A 292 -22.48 2.21 -10.92
C PRO A 292 -22.27 3.65 -10.42
N SER A 293 -23.32 4.28 -9.89
CA SER A 293 -23.27 5.63 -9.34
C SER A 293 -23.01 5.68 -7.82
N TYR A 294 -22.72 4.53 -7.16
CA TYR A 294 -22.26 4.55 -5.76
C TYR A 294 -21.25 3.44 -5.42
N GLY A 295 -21.25 2.28 -6.13
CA GLY A 295 -20.24 1.24 -5.96
C GLY A 295 -20.09 0.70 -4.54
N GLY A 296 -21.19 0.46 -3.83
CA GLY A 296 -21.17 -0.01 -2.44
C GLY A 296 -20.86 1.08 -1.40
N LEU A 297 -20.87 2.35 -1.78
CA LEU A 297 -20.63 3.51 -0.92
C LEU A 297 -21.92 4.29 -0.67
N ALA A 298 -22.02 4.97 0.46
CA ALA A 298 -23.02 6.02 0.64
C ALA A 298 -22.58 7.32 -0.04
N GLY A 299 -23.53 8.22 -0.36
CA GLY A 299 -23.21 9.53 -0.92
C GLY A 299 -22.18 10.31 -0.07
N ARG A 300 -22.33 10.26 1.26
CA ARG A 300 -21.39 10.87 2.21
C ARG A 300 -19.96 10.35 2.09
N ASP A 301 -19.76 9.07 1.80
CA ASP A 301 -18.41 8.50 1.66
C ASP A 301 -17.75 9.01 0.37
N MET A 302 -18.51 9.11 -0.72
CA MET A 302 -18.03 9.66 -1.98
C MET A 302 -17.66 11.14 -1.86
N GLU A 303 -18.47 11.92 -1.13
CA GLU A 303 -18.17 13.35 -0.86
C GLU A 303 -16.86 13.49 -0.08
N ALA A 304 -16.72 12.74 1.03
CA ALA A 304 -15.49 12.77 1.82
C ALA A 304 -14.27 12.34 1.00
N MET A 305 -14.43 11.38 0.07
CA MET A 305 -13.36 10.89 -0.81
C MET A 305 -12.94 11.96 -1.82
N ALA A 306 -13.89 12.68 -2.42
CA ALA A 306 -13.60 13.79 -3.35
C ALA A 306 -12.83 14.93 -2.65
N ILE A 307 -13.28 15.33 -1.45
CA ILE A 307 -12.61 16.36 -0.65
C ILE A 307 -11.20 15.90 -0.25
N GLY A 308 -11.06 14.67 0.27
CA GLY A 308 -9.79 14.15 0.73
C GLY A 308 -8.76 14.00 -0.39
N LEU A 309 -9.18 13.60 -1.59
CA LEU A 309 -8.31 13.52 -2.75
C LEU A 309 -7.73 14.91 -3.13
N LYS A 310 -8.55 15.97 -3.11
CA LYS A 310 -8.06 17.34 -3.32
C LYS A 310 -7.10 17.82 -2.22
N GLU A 311 -7.38 17.46 -0.97
CA GLU A 311 -6.51 17.82 0.16
C GLU A 311 -5.15 17.11 0.11
N SER A 312 -5.11 15.85 -0.35
CA SER A 312 -3.86 15.10 -0.43
C SER A 312 -2.83 15.69 -1.40
N LEU A 313 -3.29 16.49 -2.37
CA LEU A 313 -2.42 17.16 -3.34
C LEU A 313 -1.74 18.43 -2.79
N GLN A 314 -2.04 18.84 -1.54
CA GLN A 314 -1.38 19.97 -0.91
C GLN A 314 0.05 19.62 -0.54
N TYR A 315 1.01 20.47 -0.97
CA TYR A 315 2.43 20.21 -0.80
C TYR A 315 2.86 20.02 0.66
N GLU A 316 2.40 20.89 1.56
CA GLU A 316 2.73 20.84 3.00
C GLU A 316 2.24 19.55 3.63
N TYR A 317 1.06 19.07 3.23
CA TYR A 317 0.53 17.79 3.70
C TYR A 317 1.42 16.62 3.25
N ILE A 318 1.67 16.49 1.94
CA ILE A 318 2.41 15.32 1.44
C ILE A 318 3.89 15.36 1.84
N ARG A 319 4.48 16.55 1.93
CA ARG A 319 5.81 16.75 2.48
C ARG A 319 5.90 16.24 3.92
N HIS A 320 4.99 16.69 4.79
CA HIS A 320 4.94 16.21 6.18
C HIS A 320 4.75 14.70 6.25
N ARG A 321 3.86 14.15 5.43
CA ARG A 321 3.58 12.70 5.35
C ARG A 321 4.85 11.89 5.10
N VAL A 322 5.62 12.24 4.08
CA VAL A 322 6.86 11.54 3.71
C VAL A 322 7.96 11.79 4.72
N LEU A 323 8.11 13.03 5.21
CA LEU A 323 9.12 13.36 6.22
C LEU A 323 8.88 12.66 7.55
N GLN A 324 7.64 12.44 7.97
CA GLN A 324 7.33 11.70 9.19
C GLN A 324 7.82 10.24 9.11
N VAL A 325 7.68 9.60 7.95
CA VAL A 325 8.19 8.24 7.71
C VAL A 325 9.72 8.25 7.71
N ARG A 326 10.31 9.21 7.00
CA ARG A 326 11.78 9.38 6.94
C ARG A 326 12.38 9.61 8.33
N TYR A 327 11.75 10.43 9.16
CA TYR A 327 12.15 10.68 10.54
C TYR A 327 12.31 9.40 11.36
N LEU A 328 11.31 8.52 11.32
CA LEU A 328 11.38 7.23 12.00
C LEU A 328 12.51 6.36 11.41
N GLY A 329 12.60 6.31 10.08
CA GLY A 329 13.63 5.51 9.40
C GLY A 329 15.05 5.94 9.72
N GLU A 330 15.31 7.25 9.74
CA GLU A 330 16.64 7.79 10.08
C GLU A 330 17.03 7.50 11.53
N LYS A 331 16.09 7.68 12.48
CA LYS A 331 16.36 7.31 13.88
C LYS A 331 16.73 5.84 14.05
N LEU A 332 16.04 4.95 13.37
CA LEU A 332 16.34 3.52 13.43
C LEU A 332 17.69 3.21 12.78
N LYS A 333 17.98 3.84 11.64
CA LYS A 333 19.25 3.69 10.94
C LYS A 333 20.43 4.21 11.75
N GLU A 334 20.33 5.40 12.37
CA GLU A 334 21.34 5.97 13.24
C GLU A 334 21.68 5.06 14.43
N ALA A 335 20.68 4.31 14.93
CA ALA A 335 20.86 3.31 15.98
C ALA A 335 21.35 1.94 15.49
N GLY A 336 21.63 1.79 14.19
CA GLY A 336 22.10 0.55 13.58
C GLY A 336 21.03 -0.53 13.39
N VAL A 337 19.74 -0.20 13.54
CA VAL A 337 18.63 -1.12 13.25
C VAL A 337 18.55 -1.35 11.75
N PRO A 338 18.57 -2.62 11.28
CA PRO A 338 18.50 -2.91 9.85
C PRO A 338 17.12 -2.59 9.27
N ILE A 339 17.09 -1.68 8.33
CA ILE A 339 15.89 -1.29 7.58
C ILE A 339 16.10 -1.46 6.08
N LEU A 340 15.03 -1.43 5.32
CA LEU A 340 15.05 -1.36 3.87
C LEU A 340 15.40 0.08 3.43
N GLU A 341 16.38 0.24 2.59
CA GLU A 341 16.86 1.53 2.07
C GLU A 341 16.58 1.70 0.56
N PRO A 342 16.33 2.95 0.12
CA PRO A 342 15.99 4.12 0.92
C PRO A 342 14.62 4.00 1.61
N VAL A 343 14.35 4.86 2.59
CA VAL A 343 13.04 4.92 3.26
C VAL A 343 11.97 5.37 2.28
N GLY A 344 10.87 4.64 2.20
CA GLY A 344 9.76 4.93 1.29
C GLY A 344 8.75 5.95 1.83
N GLY A 345 7.60 6.09 1.16
CA GLY A 345 6.63 7.15 1.44
C GLY A 345 5.65 6.87 2.59
N HIS A 346 5.37 5.59 2.93
CA HIS A 346 4.27 5.27 3.84
C HIS A 346 4.65 4.46 5.08
N ALA A 347 5.81 3.85 5.08
CA ALA A 347 6.25 2.96 6.14
C ALA A 347 7.77 2.86 6.20
N VAL A 348 8.30 2.53 7.38
CA VAL A 348 9.63 1.97 7.52
C VAL A 348 9.50 0.44 7.48
N PHE A 349 10.37 -0.21 6.72
CA PHE A 349 10.40 -1.67 6.62
C PHE A 349 11.66 -2.17 7.34
N LEU A 350 11.48 -2.89 8.44
CA LEU A 350 12.58 -3.54 9.16
C LEU A 350 12.98 -4.80 8.39
N ASP A 351 14.27 -4.99 8.13
CA ASP A 351 14.78 -6.22 7.53
C ASP A 351 14.88 -7.31 8.61
N ALA A 352 13.89 -8.19 8.64
CA ALA A 352 13.79 -9.22 9.67
C ALA A 352 14.91 -10.26 9.60
N ARG A 353 15.49 -10.53 8.42
CA ARG A 353 16.64 -11.44 8.29
C ARG A 353 17.88 -10.88 8.97
N ARG A 354 18.15 -9.59 8.78
CA ARG A 354 19.30 -8.92 9.44
C ARG A 354 19.01 -8.58 10.90
N PHE A 355 17.73 -8.36 11.25
CA PHE A 355 17.32 -8.10 12.63
C PHE A 355 17.41 -9.37 13.48
N CYS A 356 16.88 -10.51 12.99
CA CYS A 356 16.85 -11.80 13.69
C CYS A 356 17.62 -12.87 12.90
N PRO A 357 18.97 -12.77 12.77
CA PRO A 357 19.75 -13.69 11.94
C PRO A 357 19.76 -15.13 12.46
N HIS A 358 19.37 -15.34 13.70
CA HIS A 358 19.24 -16.65 14.36
C HIS A 358 17.93 -17.38 14.02
N ILE A 359 16.97 -16.70 13.34
CA ILE A 359 15.68 -17.31 12.95
C ILE A 359 15.67 -17.54 11.43
N PRO A 360 15.66 -18.80 10.96
CA PRO A 360 15.51 -19.10 9.54
C PRO A 360 14.21 -18.58 8.96
N GLN A 361 14.16 -18.29 7.66
CA GLN A 361 12.95 -17.75 7.00
C GLN A 361 11.73 -18.65 7.18
N GLU A 362 11.91 -19.97 7.16
CA GLU A 362 10.87 -20.99 7.36
C GLU A 362 10.27 -20.99 8.77
N GLU A 363 10.89 -20.29 9.71
CA GLU A 363 10.45 -20.15 11.10
C GLU A 363 9.91 -18.74 11.38
N PHE A 364 9.58 -18.00 10.32
CA PHE A 364 8.82 -16.76 10.31
C PHE A 364 9.44 -15.60 11.10
N PRO A 365 10.69 -15.19 10.81
CA PRO A 365 11.38 -14.12 11.55
C PRO A 365 10.63 -12.79 11.54
N ALA A 366 9.96 -12.41 10.43
CA ALA A 366 9.21 -11.18 10.37
C ALA A 366 7.94 -11.22 11.24
N GLN A 367 7.24 -12.35 11.32
CA GLN A 367 6.09 -12.51 12.21
C GLN A 367 6.52 -12.51 13.68
N ALA A 368 7.61 -13.23 14.00
CA ALA A 368 8.18 -13.25 15.34
C ALA A 368 8.60 -11.84 15.80
N LEU A 369 9.25 -11.08 14.90
CA LEU A 369 9.65 -9.70 15.17
C LEU A 369 8.43 -8.79 15.37
N ALA A 370 7.38 -8.89 14.53
CA ALA A 370 6.17 -8.10 14.69
C ALA A 370 5.48 -8.36 16.05
N ALA A 371 5.41 -9.62 16.47
CA ALA A 371 4.87 -10.00 17.78
C ALA A 371 5.74 -9.47 18.93
N ALA A 372 7.06 -9.53 18.81
CA ALA A 372 8.00 -9.03 19.83
C ALA A 372 7.94 -7.50 19.97
N ILE A 373 7.80 -6.75 18.87
CA ILE A 373 7.61 -5.29 18.90
C ILE A 373 6.34 -4.94 19.70
N TYR A 374 5.23 -5.65 19.44
CA TYR A 374 4.00 -5.42 20.19
C TYR A 374 4.20 -5.67 21.69
N VAL A 375 4.83 -6.77 22.07
CA VAL A 375 5.11 -7.09 23.48
C VAL A 375 6.00 -6.01 24.13
N GLU A 376 7.04 -5.59 23.43
CA GLU A 376 8.02 -4.64 24.01
C GLU A 376 7.41 -3.25 24.22
N CYS A 377 6.71 -2.68 23.25
CA CYS A 377 6.29 -1.28 23.30
C CYS A 377 4.81 -1.00 22.99
N GLY A 378 3.97 -2.04 22.79
CA GLY A 378 2.55 -1.87 22.48
C GLY A 378 2.28 -1.35 21.06
N VAL A 379 3.27 -1.40 20.19
CA VAL A 379 3.17 -0.98 18.79
C VAL A 379 2.75 -2.16 17.91
N ARG A 380 1.62 -2.06 17.23
CA ARG A 380 1.14 -3.07 16.29
C ARG A 380 1.72 -2.85 14.92
N THR A 381 2.41 -3.84 14.36
CA THR A 381 3.06 -3.80 13.04
C THR A 381 2.63 -4.99 12.20
N MET A 382 3.06 -5.05 10.92
CA MET A 382 2.63 -6.08 9.97
C MET A 382 3.81 -6.85 9.38
N GLU A 383 3.73 -8.17 9.39
CA GLU A 383 4.61 -9.05 8.61
C GLU A 383 4.48 -8.80 7.10
N ARG A 384 5.61 -8.73 6.39
CA ARG A 384 5.72 -8.67 4.93
C ARG A 384 6.88 -9.52 4.44
N GLY A 385 6.69 -10.82 4.53
CA GLY A 385 7.68 -11.83 4.15
C GLY A 385 7.00 -13.11 3.70
N ILE A 386 7.51 -14.24 4.16
CA ILE A 386 7.08 -15.58 3.73
C ILE A 386 5.59 -15.86 4.01
N ILE A 387 5.02 -15.31 5.09
CA ILE A 387 3.61 -15.53 5.43
C ILE A 387 2.69 -14.79 4.46
N SER A 388 2.95 -13.50 4.22
CA SER A 388 2.17 -12.69 3.27
C SER A 388 2.42 -13.08 1.80
N ALA A 389 3.56 -13.68 1.47
CA ALA A 389 3.83 -14.23 0.13
C ALA A 389 2.95 -15.44 -0.20
N GLY A 390 2.54 -16.20 0.82
CA GLY A 390 1.63 -17.33 0.65
C GLY A 390 2.31 -18.59 0.13
N ARG A 391 1.48 -19.49 -0.43
CA ARG A 391 1.91 -20.75 -1.03
C ARG A 391 1.65 -20.77 -2.52
N ASP A 392 2.50 -21.44 -3.25
CA ASP A 392 2.24 -21.82 -4.63
C ASP A 392 1.02 -22.74 -4.70
N VAL A 393 0.06 -22.39 -5.56
CA VAL A 393 -1.24 -23.06 -5.65
C VAL A 393 -1.08 -24.51 -6.18
N LYS A 394 -0.05 -24.77 -7.00
CA LYS A 394 0.17 -26.06 -7.65
C LYS A 394 0.99 -27.01 -6.77
N THR A 395 2.07 -26.49 -6.18
CA THR A 395 3.02 -27.30 -5.39
C THR A 395 2.70 -27.34 -3.90
N GLY A 396 1.96 -26.34 -3.39
CA GLY A 396 1.71 -26.17 -1.95
C GLY A 396 2.91 -25.66 -1.17
N GLU A 397 4.05 -25.42 -1.82
CA GLU A 397 5.25 -24.91 -1.17
C GLU A 397 5.14 -23.42 -0.86
N ASN A 398 5.84 -22.95 0.17
CA ASN A 398 5.92 -21.54 0.47
C ASN A 398 6.64 -20.77 -0.64
N HIS A 399 6.05 -19.69 -1.11
CA HIS A 399 6.83 -18.68 -1.83
C HIS A 399 7.87 -18.09 -0.88
N LYS A 400 9.13 -18.09 -1.32
CA LYS A 400 10.27 -17.54 -0.56
C LYS A 400 10.66 -16.19 -1.14
N PRO A 401 10.06 -15.07 -0.67
CA PRO A 401 10.43 -13.75 -1.16
C PRO A 401 11.88 -13.43 -0.80
N LYS A 402 12.52 -12.62 -1.64
CA LYS A 402 13.89 -12.13 -1.36
C LYS A 402 13.90 -11.19 -0.16
N LEU A 403 12.85 -10.41 0.02
CA LEU A 403 12.65 -9.51 1.16
C LEU A 403 11.80 -10.19 2.24
N GLU A 404 12.29 -10.17 3.48
CA GLU A 404 11.58 -10.67 4.67
C GLU A 404 11.52 -9.51 5.65
N THR A 405 10.38 -8.83 5.74
CA THR A 405 10.30 -7.54 6.42
C THR A 405 9.15 -7.42 7.42
N VAL A 406 9.31 -6.53 8.39
CA VAL A 406 8.21 -6.01 9.19
C VAL A 406 7.90 -4.59 8.73
N ARG A 407 6.67 -4.35 8.31
CA ARG A 407 6.21 -3.05 7.88
C ARG A 407 5.67 -2.24 9.06
N VAL A 408 6.29 -1.11 9.33
CA VAL A 408 5.90 -0.13 10.33
C VAL A 408 5.20 1.02 9.61
N THR A 409 3.88 0.87 9.39
CA THR A 409 3.10 1.76 8.53
C THR A 409 2.50 2.91 9.32
N ILE A 410 2.77 4.15 8.95
CA ILE A 410 2.25 5.32 9.66
C ILE A 410 0.91 5.74 9.05
N PRO A 411 -0.23 5.70 9.79
CA PRO A 411 -1.50 6.28 9.35
C PRO A 411 -1.40 7.80 9.13
N ARG A 412 -2.15 8.31 8.16
CA ARG A 412 -2.11 9.72 7.79
C ARG A 412 -2.83 10.58 8.80
N ARG A 413 -2.18 11.66 9.31
CA ARG A 413 -2.73 12.66 10.23
C ARG A 413 -3.14 12.12 11.60
N VAL A 414 -2.62 10.95 12.03
CA VAL A 414 -3.02 10.29 13.30
C VAL A 414 -1.97 10.47 14.38
N TYR A 415 -0.71 10.22 14.06
CA TYR A 415 0.39 10.26 15.02
C TYR A 415 1.31 11.45 14.80
N THR A 416 1.93 11.93 15.89
CA THR A 416 2.91 13.01 15.88
C THR A 416 4.33 12.45 15.87
N TYR A 417 5.33 13.32 15.71
CA TYR A 417 6.75 12.92 15.84
C TYR A 417 7.09 12.32 17.20
N LYS A 418 6.40 12.74 18.28
CA LYS A 418 6.61 12.14 19.60
C LYS A 418 6.19 10.68 19.69
N HIS A 419 5.14 10.29 18.98
CA HIS A 419 4.78 8.88 18.85
C HIS A 419 5.86 8.09 18.09
N MET A 420 6.46 8.70 17.05
CA MET A 420 7.57 8.09 16.31
C MET A 420 8.83 7.92 17.16
N ASP A 421 9.10 8.83 18.11
CA ASP A 421 10.16 8.67 19.10
C ASP A 421 9.95 7.41 19.95
N ILE A 422 8.75 7.22 20.47
CA ILE A 422 8.41 6.04 21.28
C ILE A 422 8.54 4.75 20.47
N VAL A 423 8.08 4.77 19.22
CA VAL A 423 8.23 3.63 18.31
C VAL A 423 9.70 3.31 18.08
N ALA A 424 10.52 4.33 17.78
CA ALA A 424 11.95 4.16 17.56
C ALA A 424 12.64 3.60 18.82
N GLU A 425 12.40 4.19 19.98
CA GLU A 425 12.98 3.76 21.27
C GLU A 425 12.63 2.30 21.58
N GLY A 426 11.36 1.90 21.37
CA GLY A 426 10.91 0.53 21.59
C GLY A 426 11.60 -0.48 20.67
N ILE A 427 11.70 -0.16 19.37
CA ILE A 427 12.37 -1.03 18.40
C ILE A 427 13.89 -1.11 18.66
N ILE A 428 14.53 0.03 18.97
CA ILE A 428 15.97 0.08 19.31
C ILE A 428 16.27 -0.74 20.58
N LYS A 429 15.41 -0.63 21.59
CA LYS A 429 15.54 -1.45 22.81
C LYS A 429 15.41 -2.93 22.49
N LEU A 430 14.41 -3.33 21.71
CA LEU A 430 14.24 -4.72 21.29
C LEU A 430 15.45 -5.22 20.48
N TYR A 431 16.02 -4.39 19.60
CA TYR A 431 17.19 -4.76 18.78
C TYR A 431 18.42 -5.12 19.64
N LYS A 432 18.60 -4.47 20.80
CA LYS A 432 19.68 -4.79 21.74
C LYS A 432 19.53 -6.17 22.40
N HIS A 433 18.33 -6.74 22.39
CA HIS A 433 17.98 -8.03 22.98
C HIS A 433 17.34 -8.97 21.95
N LYS A 434 17.67 -8.78 20.68
CA LYS A 434 17.05 -9.50 19.55
C LYS A 434 17.18 -11.03 19.64
N GLU A 435 18.20 -11.54 20.30
CA GLU A 435 18.42 -13.00 20.48
C GLU A 435 17.34 -13.65 21.37
N ASP A 436 16.57 -12.85 22.13
CA ASP A 436 15.45 -13.34 22.95
C ASP A 436 14.20 -13.63 22.11
N ILE A 437 14.13 -13.12 20.87
CA ILE A 437 13.01 -13.35 19.94
C ILE A 437 13.02 -14.84 19.54
N LYS A 438 11.89 -15.51 19.76
CA LYS A 438 11.77 -16.94 19.51
C LYS A 438 11.15 -17.21 18.13
N PRO A 439 11.62 -18.26 17.43
CA PRO A 439 11.02 -18.70 16.18
C PRO A 439 9.58 -19.15 16.38
N LEU A 440 8.80 -19.11 15.30
CA LEU A 440 7.39 -19.48 15.30
C LEU A 440 7.12 -20.65 14.35
N GLU A 441 6.01 -21.36 14.64
CA GLU A 441 5.46 -22.40 13.77
C GLU A 441 3.94 -22.22 13.64
N PHE A 442 3.34 -22.74 12.55
CA PHE A 442 1.88 -22.70 12.40
C PHE A 442 1.18 -23.62 13.40
N VAL A 443 0.18 -23.07 14.10
CA VAL A 443 -0.85 -23.81 14.85
C VAL A 443 -2.11 -23.95 14.01
N TYR A 444 -2.43 -22.89 13.22
CA TYR A 444 -3.54 -22.89 12.27
C TYR A 444 -3.15 -22.11 11.02
N GLU A 445 -3.33 -22.70 9.85
CA GLU A 445 -3.06 -22.08 8.55
C GLU A 445 -4.30 -22.12 7.67
N PRO A 446 -4.93 -20.95 7.34
CA PRO A 446 -6.04 -20.90 6.39
C PRO A 446 -5.54 -21.05 4.95
N LYS A 447 -6.39 -21.60 4.07
CA LYS A 447 -6.05 -21.86 2.67
C LYS A 447 -5.78 -20.62 1.82
N GLN A 448 -6.36 -19.47 2.18
CA GLN A 448 -6.29 -18.24 1.39
C GLN A 448 -5.86 -17.08 2.28
N LEU A 449 -4.98 -16.20 1.73
CA LEU A 449 -4.55 -14.96 2.38
C LEU A 449 -4.20 -15.16 3.87
N ARG A 450 -3.41 -16.19 4.15
CA ARG A 450 -3.15 -16.75 5.49
C ARG A 450 -2.66 -15.72 6.52
N PHE A 451 -1.96 -14.68 6.09
CA PHE A 451 -1.42 -13.66 6.99
C PHE A 451 -2.49 -12.92 7.80
N PHE A 452 -3.75 -12.87 7.34
CA PHE A 452 -4.83 -12.22 8.08
C PHE A 452 -5.32 -13.02 9.29
N THR A 453 -5.37 -14.35 9.18
CA THR A 453 -6.09 -15.20 10.17
C THR A 453 -5.32 -16.42 10.62
N ALA A 454 -4.08 -16.64 10.16
CA ALA A 454 -3.24 -17.71 10.66
C ALA A 454 -2.93 -17.51 12.16
N ARG A 455 -2.66 -18.63 12.86
CA ARG A 455 -2.24 -18.63 14.25
C ARG A 455 -0.93 -19.38 14.39
N PHE A 456 -0.09 -18.87 15.24
CA PHE A 456 1.25 -19.38 15.48
C PHE A 456 1.45 -19.78 16.94
N GLY A 457 2.44 -20.63 17.16
CA GLY A 457 3.01 -20.95 18.47
C GLY A 457 4.52 -20.73 18.44
N ILE A 458 5.11 -20.60 19.62
CA ILE A 458 6.58 -20.58 19.75
C ILE A 458 7.08 -21.98 19.40
N LYS A 459 7.99 -22.06 18.43
CA LYS A 459 8.67 -23.32 18.08
C LYS A 459 9.54 -23.78 19.23
N LYS A 460 9.42 -25.05 19.59
CA LYS A 460 10.19 -25.68 20.69
C LYS A 460 11.60 -26.04 20.26
#